data_0fba5c7b72d8712e587fb78c087722ce
#
_entry.id   0fba5c7b72d8712e587fb78c087722ce
#
_cell.length_a   1.000
_cell.length_b   1.000
_cell.length_c   1.000
_cell.angle_alpha   90.00
_cell.angle_beta   90.00
_cell.angle_gamma   90.00
#
_symmetry.space_group_name_H-M   'P 1'
#
loop_
_entity.id
_entity.type
_entity.pdbx_description
1 polymer ?
#
loop_
_entity_poly.entity_id
_entity_poly.type
_entity_poly.pdbx_seq_one_letter_code
_entity_poly.pdbx_strand_id
1 'polypeptide(L)'
;ITIDGSTITNSSGDLTIVNTADDSDIIFQSDDSSGGVTTYFKLDGSAGFTVVSKKFRFEDNVNLTVGTADDLSLFHDGTDSTIKNDTGDLIIKNNADDKDIILQSDDGSGGATPYITLDGSATLTKFHKNTKHTDNIKATFGDSADLEIFHNGSNSFISDTGTGGLKIQARDAITLEDGTTGENYIY
;
A
#
# COMPACT_ATOMS: atom_id res chain seq x y z
N ILE A 1 -40.05 -10.89 21.38
CA ILE A 1 -40.84 -9.79 20.81
C ILE A 1 -40.96 -10.06 19.33
N THR A 2 -42.19 -10.17 18.84
CA THR A 2 -42.47 -10.25 17.40
C THR A 2 -42.98 -8.88 16.96
N ILE A 3 -42.34 -8.29 15.94
CA ILE A 3 -42.80 -7.06 15.29
C ILE A 3 -43.45 -7.52 13.98
N ASP A 4 -44.78 -7.45 13.90
CA ASP A 4 -45.52 -7.79 12.70
C ASP A 4 -45.74 -6.51 11.88
N GLY A 5 -44.85 -6.27 10.94
CA GLY A 5 -44.84 -5.09 10.07
C GLY A 5 -43.49 -4.91 9.42
N SER A 6 -43.42 -4.10 8.37
CA SER A 6 -42.22 -3.91 7.56
C SER A 6 -41.31 -2.78 8.01
N THR A 7 -41.69 -1.98 9.02
CA THR A 7 -40.93 -0.77 9.38
C THR A 7 -40.94 -0.53 10.89
N ILE A 8 -39.74 -0.21 11.43
CA ILE A 8 -39.58 0.40 12.76
C ILE A 8 -39.22 1.87 12.51
N THR A 9 -40.13 2.79 12.93
CA THR A 9 -39.92 4.24 12.74
C THR A 9 -39.79 4.92 14.07
N ASN A 10 -38.74 5.75 14.19
CA ASN A 10 -38.60 6.75 15.25
C ASN A 10 -38.65 8.15 14.63
N SER A 11 -39.57 9.01 15.07
CA SER A 11 -39.79 10.34 14.48
C SER A 11 -39.05 11.47 15.22
N SER A 12 -38.47 11.21 16.36
CA SER A 12 -37.68 12.22 17.11
C SER A 12 -36.74 11.56 18.12
N GLY A 13 -35.54 12.13 18.30
CA GLY A 13 -34.50 11.59 19.16
C GLY A 13 -33.83 10.34 18.59
N ASP A 14 -33.08 9.63 19.42
CA ASP A 14 -32.31 8.45 19.02
C ASP A 14 -33.16 7.17 19.13
N LEU A 15 -32.96 6.22 18.21
CA LEU A 15 -33.44 4.86 18.33
C LEU A 15 -32.32 3.97 18.89
N THR A 16 -32.50 3.48 20.13
CA THR A 16 -31.54 2.58 20.76
C THR A 16 -32.00 1.13 20.66
N ILE A 17 -31.14 0.25 20.12
CA ILE A 17 -31.29 -1.20 20.14
C ILE A 17 -30.19 -1.76 21.03
N VAL A 18 -30.56 -2.37 22.16
CA VAL A 18 -29.59 -2.85 23.15
C VAL A 18 -29.89 -4.28 23.58
N ASN A 19 -28.85 -5.09 23.71
CA ASN A 19 -28.89 -6.35 24.43
C ASN A 19 -28.08 -6.21 25.72
N THR A 20 -28.73 -6.39 26.86
CA THR A 20 -28.10 -6.24 28.20
C THR A 20 -27.70 -7.57 28.83
N ALA A 21 -27.97 -8.69 28.16
CA ALA A 21 -27.55 -10.00 28.62
C ALA A 21 -26.04 -10.15 28.45
N ASP A 22 -25.37 -10.65 29.47
CA ASP A 22 -23.92 -10.85 29.49
C ASP A 22 -23.48 -11.76 28.34
N ASP A 23 -22.35 -11.43 27.70
CA ASP A 23 -21.77 -12.17 26.56
C ASP A 23 -22.70 -12.40 25.33
N SER A 24 -23.85 -11.70 25.26
CA SER A 24 -24.84 -11.89 24.20
C SER A 24 -24.76 -10.84 23.10
N ASP A 25 -25.06 -11.25 21.87
CA ASP A 25 -24.90 -10.46 20.64
C ASP A 25 -26.16 -9.69 20.25
N ILE A 26 -26.00 -8.63 19.47
CA ILE A 26 -27.02 -8.11 18.55
C ILE A 26 -26.66 -8.57 17.15
N ILE A 27 -27.53 -9.35 16.51
CA ILE A 27 -27.26 -10.03 15.23
C ILE A 27 -28.20 -9.49 14.15
N PHE A 28 -27.60 -9.10 13.00
CA PHE A 28 -28.34 -8.66 11.82
C PHE A 28 -28.23 -9.74 10.74
N GLN A 29 -29.40 -10.26 10.34
CA GLN A 29 -29.54 -11.36 9.38
C GLN A 29 -30.46 -10.98 8.23
N SER A 30 -30.21 -11.57 7.07
CA SER A 30 -31.08 -11.49 5.91
C SER A 30 -30.93 -12.74 5.06
N ASP A 31 -31.79 -12.91 4.06
CA ASP A 31 -31.62 -13.91 3.01
C ASP A 31 -30.35 -13.66 2.22
N ASP A 32 -29.65 -14.72 1.82
CA ASP A 32 -28.39 -14.68 1.06
C ASP A 32 -28.54 -15.15 -0.39
N SER A 33 -29.75 -15.20 -0.90
CA SER A 33 -30.14 -15.71 -2.23
C SER A 33 -30.03 -17.23 -2.40
N SER A 34 -29.81 -18.00 -1.31
CA SER A 34 -29.74 -19.46 -1.35
C SER A 34 -30.92 -20.12 -0.66
N GLY A 35 -31.94 -19.34 -0.26
CA GLY A 35 -33.17 -19.79 0.36
C GLY A 35 -33.12 -19.98 1.88
N GLY A 36 -32.15 -19.36 2.54
CA GLY A 36 -31.96 -19.37 3.99
C GLY A 36 -31.60 -18.00 4.55
N VAL A 37 -31.63 -17.91 5.88
CA VAL A 37 -31.23 -16.69 6.59
C VAL A 37 -29.75 -16.82 7.07
N THR A 38 -28.93 -15.80 6.82
CA THR A 38 -27.53 -15.75 7.22
C THR A 38 -27.20 -14.46 7.93
N THR A 39 -26.17 -14.48 8.79
CA THR A 39 -25.67 -13.29 9.47
C THR A 39 -24.84 -12.44 8.50
N TYR A 40 -25.16 -11.16 8.41
CA TYR A 40 -24.39 -10.17 7.67
C TYR A 40 -23.37 -9.46 8.55
N PHE A 41 -23.82 -9.00 9.73
CA PHE A 41 -22.91 -8.47 10.77
C PHE A 41 -23.53 -8.63 12.15
N LYS A 42 -22.71 -8.57 13.18
CA LYS A 42 -23.14 -8.59 14.58
C LYS A 42 -22.28 -7.69 15.44
N LEU A 43 -22.87 -7.19 16.52
CA LEU A 43 -22.15 -6.66 17.66
C LEU A 43 -21.91 -7.84 18.59
N ASP A 44 -20.65 -8.27 18.72
CA ASP A 44 -20.27 -9.44 19.52
C ASP A 44 -20.05 -9.01 20.96
N GLY A 45 -20.99 -9.38 21.85
CA GLY A 45 -20.96 -8.99 23.26
C GLY A 45 -19.82 -9.63 24.03
N SER A 46 -19.47 -10.88 23.70
CA SER A 46 -18.37 -11.61 24.33
C SER A 46 -16.99 -11.10 23.91
N ALA A 47 -16.84 -10.70 22.65
CA ALA A 47 -15.57 -10.27 22.06
C ALA A 47 -15.34 -8.76 22.10
N GLY A 48 -16.41 -7.96 22.30
CA GLY A 48 -16.35 -6.50 22.40
C GLY A 48 -16.03 -5.78 21.08
N PHE A 49 -16.34 -6.39 19.92
CA PHE A 49 -16.14 -5.79 18.59
C PHE A 49 -17.27 -6.15 17.61
N THR A 50 -17.31 -5.47 16.49
CA THR A 50 -18.25 -5.77 15.39
C THR A 50 -17.67 -6.80 14.45
N VAL A 51 -18.39 -7.88 14.18
CA VAL A 51 -18.04 -8.92 13.20
C VAL A 51 -18.84 -8.70 11.93
N VAL A 52 -18.18 -8.59 10.78
CA VAL A 52 -18.79 -8.54 9.45
C VAL A 52 -18.58 -9.90 8.78
N SER A 53 -19.68 -10.62 8.55
CA SER A 53 -19.65 -12.02 8.04
C SER A 53 -19.91 -12.16 6.55
N LYS A 54 -20.33 -11.09 5.89
CA LYS A 54 -20.51 -10.99 4.44
C LYS A 54 -19.76 -9.78 3.92
N LYS A 55 -19.60 -9.70 2.59
CA LYS A 55 -18.92 -8.56 1.94
C LYS A 55 -19.58 -7.24 2.35
N PHE A 56 -18.77 -6.33 2.85
CA PHE A 56 -19.16 -4.95 3.12
C PHE A 56 -18.71 -4.08 1.95
N ARG A 57 -19.67 -3.52 1.19
CA ARG A 57 -19.38 -2.70 0.01
C ARG A 57 -19.67 -1.24 0.32
N PHE A 58 -18.70 -0.40 0.08
CA PHE A 58 -18.85 1.04 -0.07
C PHE A 58 -19.03 1.33 -1.55
N GLU A 59 -19.97 2.20 -1.89
CA GLU A 59 -20.19 2.64 -3.27
C GLU A 59 -19.16 3.69 -3.67
N ASP A 60 -19.10 4.03 -4.96
CA ASP A 60 -18.19 5.07 -5.46
C ASP A 60 -18.42 6.40 -4.73
N ASN A 61 -17.35 7.08 -4.40
CA ASN A 61 -17.34 8.33 -3.63
C ASN A 61 -17.83 8.18 -2.17
N VAL A 62 -17.93 6.95 -1.65
CA VAL A 62 -18.19 6.68 -0.22
C VAL A 62 -16.91 6.18 0.42
N ASN A 63 -16.42 6.89 1.41
CA ASN A 63 -15.15 6.59 2.08
C ASN A 63 -15.36 5.62 3.25
N LEU A 64 -14.44 4.66 3.41
CA LEU A 64 -14.15 4.06 4.71
C LEU A 64 -13.11 4.93 5.39
N THR A 65 -13.47 5.55 6.53
CA THR A 65 -12.58 6.44 7.26
C THR A 65 -12.19 5.88 8.62
N VAL A 66 -10.99 6.22 9.07
CA VAL A 66 -10.45 5.87 10.38
C VAL A 66 -9.80 7.12 10.99
N GLY A 67 -10.01 7.31 12.29
CA GLY A 67 -9.59 8.51 13.02
C GLY A 67 -10.75 9.50 13.21
N THR A 68 -10.66 10.36 14.22
CA THR A 68 -11.74 11.28 14.60
C THR A 68 -11.96 12.39 13.56
N ALA A 69 -10.92 12.71 12.78
CA ALA A 69 -10.95 13.73 11.74
C ALA A 69 -10.79 13.11 10.33
N ASP A 70 -11.19 11.84 10.16
CA ASP A 70 -11.06 11.09 8.89
C ASP A 70 -9.60 11.01 8.40
N ASP A 71 -8.65 10.86 9.32
CA ASP A 71 -7.21 10.92 9.09
C ASP A 71 -6.70 9.90 8.06
N LEU A 72 -7.29 8.71 8.04
CA LEU A 72 -7.05 7.68 7.02
C LEU A 72 -8.34 7.41 6.26
N SER A 73 -8.29 7.43 4.93
CA SER A 73 -9.43 7.12 4.04
C SER A 73 -9.07 6.10 2.98
N LEU A 74 -9.99 5.15 2.74
CA LEU A 74 -9.96 4.24 1.61
C LEU A 74 -11.24 4.46 0.79
N PHE A 75 -11.11 4.72 -0.50
CA PHE A 75 -12.25 4.95 -1.38
C PHE A 75 -11.93 4.66 -2.85
N HIS A 76 -12.99 4.55 -3.65
CA HIS A 76 -12.95 4.53 -5.11
C HIS A 76 -13.84 5.66 -5.64
N ASP A 77 -13.33 6.45 -6.59
CA ASP A 77 -14.07 7.61 -7.11
C ASP A 77 -14.85 7.33 -8.39
N GLY A 78 -14.92 6.07 -8.81
CA GLY A 78 -15.50 5.62 -10.07
C GLY A 78 -14.44 5.39 -11.16
N THR A 79 -13.19 5.78 -10.90
CA THR A 79 -12.04 5.61 -11.78
C THR A 79 -10.85 5.04 -11.04
N ASP A 80 -10.46 5.69 -9.94
CA ASP A 80 -9.26 5.37 -9.17
C ASP A 80 -9.59 4.93 -7.74
N SER A 81 -8.76 4.02 -7.20
CA SER A 81 -8.79 3.60 -5.81
C SER A 81 -7.66 4.27 -5.04
N THR A 82 -7.98 4.87 -3.90
CA THR A 82 -7.06 5.67 -3.11
C THR A 82 -6.99 5.18 -1.66
N ILE A 83 -5.75 5.09 -1.13
CA ILE A 83 -5.45 5.07 0.30
C ILE A 83 -4.86 6.43 0.63
N LYS A 84 -5.58 7.25 1.40
CA LYS A 84 -5.21 8.63 1.73
C LYS A 84 -4.95 8.74 3.23
N ASN A 85 -3.81 9.32 3.60
CA ASN A 85 -3.45 9.65 4.97
C ASN A 85 -3.23 11.17 5.08
N ASP A 86 -3.97 11.85 5.96
CA ASP A 86 -3.94 13.31 6.10
C ASP A 86 -3.07 13.79 7.27
N THR A 87 -2.75 12.91 8.24
CA THR A 87 -1.93 13.29 9.40
C THR A 87 -0.91 12.20 9.74
N GLY A 88 0.32 12.60 10.09
CA GLY A 88 1.40 11.69 10.45
C GLY A 88 1.89 10.82 9.28
N ASP A 89 2.56 9.74 9.58
CA ASP A 89 3.12 8.83 8.59
C ASP A 89 2.13 7.73 8.21
N LEU A 90 2.10 7.34 6.94
CA LEU A 90 1.47 6.10 6.49
C LEU A 90 2.48 4.95 6.56
N ILE A 91 2.31 4.06 7.53
CA ILE A 91 3.20 2.92 7.74
C ILE A 91 2.54 1.65 7.22
N ILE A 92 3.15 1.02 6.20
CA ILE A 92 2.77 -0.31 5.71
C ILE A 92 3.76 -1.32 6.28
N LYS A 93 3.29 -2.23 7.15
CA LYS A 93 4.16 -3.11 7.93
C LYS A 93 3.71 -4.56 7.84
N ASN A 94 4.65 -5.46 7.55
CA ASN A 94 4.47 -6.90 7.71
C ASN A 94 5.30 -7.40 8.91
N ASN A 95 4.64 -8.00 9.90
CA ASN A 95 5.30 -8.54 11.10
C ASN A 95 5.54 -10.05 11.04
N ALA A 96 5.08 -10.72 9.98
CA ALA A 96 5.29 -12.14 9.84
C ALA A 96 6.76 -12.44 9.53
N ASP A 97 7.34 -13.40 10.25
CA ASP A 97 8.73 -13.80 10.10
C ASP A 97 9.01 -14.32 8.68
N ASP A 98 10.13 -13.88 8.09
CA ASP A 98 10.55 -14.21 6.72
C ASP A 98 9.52 -13.92 5.62
N LYS A 99 8.57 -12.98 5.83
CA LYS A 99 7.57 -12.58 4.83
C LYS A 99 7.81 -11.17 4.32
N ASP A 100 7.38 -10.96 3.08
CA ASP A 100 7.68 -9.79 2.29
C ASP A 100 6.53 -8.76 2.27
N ILE A 101 6.87 -7.51 1.93
CA ILE A 101 5.93 -6.55 1.35
C ILE A 101 6.22 -6.49 -0.15
N ILE A 102 5.20 -6.77 -0.97
CA ILE A 102 5.34 -6.86 -2.43
C ILE A 102 4.41 -5.84 -3.10
N LEU A 103 4.99 -4.95 -3.89
CA LEU A 103 4.25 -4.03 -4.75
C LEU A 103 4.20 -4.60 -6.17
N GLN A 104 2.98 -4.83 -6.65
CA GLN A 104 2.71 -5.42 -7.97
C GLN A 104 1.92 -4.46 -8.84
N SER A 105 2.13 -4.55 -10.13
CA SER A 105 1.33 -3.88 -11.15
C SER A 105 1.22 -4.75 -12.40
N ASP A 106 0.33 -4.38 -13.31
CA ASP A 106 0.25 -4.97 -14.64
C ASP A 106 1.59 -4.84 -15.38
N ASP A 107 1.98 -5.86 -16.11
CA ASP A 107 3.23 -5.88 -16.89
C ASP A 107 3.04 -5.58 -18.39
N GLY A 108 1.83 -5.16 -18.78
CA GLY A 108 1.45 -4.89 -20.16
C GLY A 108 0.99 -6.13 -20.95
N SER A 109 0.92 -7.30 -20.31
CA SER A 109 0.46 -8.55 -20.93
C SER A 109 -0.81 -9.13 -20.28
N GLY A 110 -1.43 -8.38 -19.34
CA GLY A 110 -2.69 -8.73 -18.67
C GLY A 110 -2.54 -9.52 -17.39
N GLY A 111 -1.35 -9.53 -16.79
CA GLY A 111 -1.07 -10.14 -15.49
C GLY A 111 -0.38 -9.17 -14.53
N ALA A 112 -0.51 -9.39 -13.21
CA ALA A 112 0.23 -8.64 -12.21
C ALA A 112 1.57 -9.31 -11.90
N THR A 113 2.64 -8.51 -11.86
CA THR A 113 4.01 -8.95 -11.55
C THR A 113 4.64 -8.06 -10.48
N PRO A 114 5.56 -8.56 -9.65
CA PRO A 114 6.31 -7.73 -8.72
C PRO A 114 7.17 -6.67 -9.42
N TYR A 115 7.12 -5.45 -8.91
CA TYR A 115 8.01 -4.34 -9.28
C TYR A 115 9.02 -4.07 -8.18
N ILE A 116 8.57 -4.06 -6.92
CA ILE A 116 9.40 -3.85 -5.73
C ILE A 116 9.03 -4.90 -4.69
N THR A 117 10.02 -5.52 -4.07
CA THR A 117 9.86 -6.41 -2.92
C THR A 117 10.76 -5.93 -1.79
N LEU A 118 10.17 -5.69 -0.61
CA LEU A 118 10.92 -5.62 0.64
C LEU A 118 11.01 -7.07 1.17
N ASP A 119 12.16 -7.70 0.98
CA ASP A 119 12.37 -9.12 1.28
C ASP A 119 12.76 -9.30 2.75
N GLY A 120 11.84 -9.86 3.54
CA GLY A 120 12.03 -10.06 4.97
C GLY A 120 13.09 -11.10 5.29
N SER A 121 13.20 -12.16 4.48
CA SER A 121 14.17 -13.25 4.70
C SER A 121 15.60 -12.85 4.33
N ALA A 122 15.76 -12.10 3.23
CA ALA A 122 17.06 -11.65 2.72
C ALA A 122 17.47 -10.27 3.25
N THR A 123 16.59 -9.57 3.97
CA THR A 123 16.81 -8.22 4.54
C THR A 123 17.30 -7.20 3.51
N LEU A 124 16.67 -7.21 2.32
CA LEU A 124 17.03 -6.31 1.23
C LEU A 124 15.80 -5.85 0.43
N THR A 125 15.97 -4.81 -0.36
CA THR A 125 14.97 -4.35 -1.34
C THR A 125 15.34 -4.86 -2.73
N LYS A 126 14.40 -5.57 -3.38
CA LYS A 126 14.53 -6.07 -4.76
C LYS A 126 13.74 -5.18 -5.71
N PHE A 127 14.39 -4.69 -6.76
CA PHE A 127 13.73 -4.10 -7.93
C PHE A 127 13.68 -5.15 -9.04
N HIS A 128 12.47 -5.53 -9.46
CA HIS A 128 12.27 -6.58 -10.48
C HIS A 128 12.13 -6.03 -11.89
N LYS A 129 12.02 -4.71 -12.01
CA LYS A 129 11.97 -3.96 -13.28
C LYS A 129 12.99 -2.84 -13.25
N ASN A 130 13.32 -2.30 -14.43
CA ASN A 130 14.23 -1.16 -14.53
C ASN A 130 13.69 0.03 -13.72
N THR A 131 14.57 0.69 -12.99
CA THR A 131 14.27 1.99 -12.37
C THR A 131 14.65 3.10 -13.34
N LYS A 132 13.75 4.08 -13.55
CA LYS A 132 14.02 5.25 -14.38
C LYS A 132 14.09 6.49 -13.50
N HIS A 133 15.23 7.12 -13.48
CA HIS A 133 15.44 8.45 -12.93
C HIS A 133 15.31 9.45 -14.08
N THR A 134 14.42 10.43 -13.96
CA THR A 134 14.27 11.49 -14.95
C THR A 134 15.42 12.50 -14.81
N ASP A 135 15.59 13.37 -15.81
CA ASP A 135 16.63 14.38 -15.81
C ASP A 135 16.64 15.20 -14.51
N ASN A 136 17.84 15.43 -13.98
CA ASN A 136 18.10 16.12 -12.73
C ASN A 136 17.65 15.37 -11.45
N ILE A 137 17.10 14.14 -11.56
CA ILE A 137 16.82 13.28 -10.40
C ILE A 137 18.02 12.37 -10.17
N LYS A 138 18.56 12.41 -8.96
CA LYS A 138 19.78 11.71 -8.57
C LYS A 138 19.49 10.40 -7.84
N ALA A 139 20.23 9.34 -8.15
CA ALA A 139 20.43 8.21 -7.25
C ALA A 139 21.58 8.59 -6.32
N THR A 140 21.31 8.69 -5.01
CA THR A 140 22.28 9.13 -4.00
C THR A 140 22.65 8.00 -3.06
N PHE A 141 23.92 7.99 -2.61
CA PHE A 141 24.46 6.99 -1.69
C PHE A 141 25.29 7.70 -0.61
N GLY A 142 25.22 7.18 0.62
CA GLY A 142 25.79 7.79 1.81
C GLY A 142 24.82 8.74 2.52
N ASP A 143 25.00 8.96 3.82
CA ASP A 143 24.10 9.76 4.67
C ASP A 143 24.00 11.23 4.23
N SER A 144 25.04 11.73 3.60
CA SER A 144 25.13 13.12 3.08
C SER A 144 25.07 13.19 1.55
N ALA A 145 24.53 12.14 0.90
CA ALA A 145 24.51 12.03 -0.57
C ALA A 145 25.92 12.13 -1.18
N ASP A 146 26.88 11.43 -0.59
CA ASP A 146 28.31 11.54 -0.92
C ASP A 146 28.62 11.07 -2.35
N LEU A 147 27.91 10.07 -2.88
CA LEU A 147 27.99 9.62 -4.27
C LEU A 147 26.66 9.85 -4.95
N GLU A 148 26.67 10.48 -6.12
CA GLU A 148 25.51 10.77 -6.95
C GLU A 148 25.68 10.18 -8.36
N ILE A 149 24.60 9.55 -8.90
CA ILE A 149 24.53 9.09 -10.28
C ILE A 149 23.29 9.72 -10.90
N PHE A 150 23.42 10.48 -11.98
CA PHE A 150 22.33 11.19 -12.62
C PHE A 150 22.62 11.63 -14.05
N HIS A 151 21.57 12.06 -14.77
CA HIS A 151 21.63 12.76 -16.06
C HIS A 151 21.00 14.15 -15.91
N ASN A 152 21.63 15.20 -16.43
CA ASN A 152 21.14 16.58 -16.28
C ASN A 152 20.40 17.12 -17.52
N GLY A 153 20.02 16.25 -18.46
CA GLY A 153 19.42 16.60 -19.74
C GLY A 153 20.44 16.79 -20.86
N SER A 154 21.74 16.82 -20.52
CA SER A 154 22.83 16.95 -21.49
C SER A 154 23.94 15.93 -21.22
N ASN A 155 24.33 15.76 -19.97
CA ASN A 155 25.44 14.90 -19.56
C ASN A 155 25.04 13.94 -18.44
N SER A 156 25.69 12.75 -18.43
CA SER A 156 25.60 11.77 -17.36
C SER A 156 26.78 11.90 -16.41
N PHE A 157 26.50 11.77 -15.10
CA PHE A 157 27.48 11.95 -14.03
C PHE A 157 27.53 10.74 -13.10
N ILE A 158 28.73 10.37 -12.68
CA ILE A 158 29.05 9.67 -11.45
C ILE A 158 29.89 10.65 -10.65
N SER A 159 29.30 11.25 -9.61
CA SER A 159 29.89 12.38 -8.89
C SER A 159 30.13 12.01 -7.42
N ASP A 160 31.36 12.05 -6.99
CA ASP A 160 31.76 11.95 -5.59
C ASP A 160 31.85 13.36 -5.01
N THR A 161 30.96 13.67 -4.05
CA THR A 161 30.87 14.98 -3.38
C THR A 161 31.25 14.91 -1.91
N GLY A 162 31.52 13.70 -1.39
CA GLY A 162 31.86 13.42 -0.01
C GLY A 162 33.34 13.63 0.32
N THR A 163 33.72 13.17 1.51
CA THR A 163 35.12 13.13 1.94
C THR A 163 35.73 11.81 1.50
N GLY A 164 36.84 11.87 0.76
CA GLY A 164 37.50 10.71 0.19
C GLY A 164 37.57 10.79 -1.32
N GLY A 165 37.66 9.69 -2.00
CA GLY A 165 37.75 9.65 -3.45
C GLY A 165 36.93 8.49 -4.03
N LEU A 166 36.42 8.67 -5.24
CA LEU A 166 35.75 7.63 -6.00
C LEU A 166 36.74 6.51 -6.35
N LYS A 167 36.48 5.29 -5.83
CA LYS A 167 37.29 4.11 -6.13
C LYS A 167 36.51 3.18 -7.05
N ILE A 168 37.01 2.97 -8.27
CA ILE A 168 36.44 2.02 -9.21
C ILE A 168 37.35 0.79 -9.22
N GLN A 169 36.82 -0.37 -8.84
CA GLN A 169 37.59 -1.61 -8.71
C GLN A 169 36.96 -2.71 -9.57
N ALA A 170 37.78 -3.39 -10.35
CA ALA A 170 37.37 -4.57 -11.10
C ALA A 170 38.32 -5.73 -10.81
N ARG A 171 37.84 -6.96 -10.92
CA ARG A 171 38.67 -8.17 -10.79
C ARG A 171 39.63 -8.32 -11.98
N ASP A 172 39.10 -8.08 -13.21
CA ASP A 172 39.86 -8.31 -14.43
C ASP A 172 40.23 -6.99 -15.14
N ALA A 173 39.26 -6.17 -15.55
CA ALA A 173 39.52 -4.93 -16.28
C ALA A 173 38.43 -3.86 -16.00
N ILE A 174 38.84 -2.59 -16.16
CA ILE A 174 37.94 -1.43 -16.30
C ILE A 174 38.19 -0.91 -17.70
N THR A 175 37.18 -0.92 -18.56
CA THR A 175 37.26 -0.40 -19.92
C THR A 175 36.39 0.85 -20.02
N LEU A 176 36.98 1.94 -20.53
CA LEU A 176 36.32 3.18 -20.89
C LEU A 176 36.38 3.31 -22.40
N GLU A 177 35.26 3.13 -23.10
CA GLU A 177 35.22 3.09 -24.55
C GLU A 177 34.07 3.96 -25.11
N ASP A 178 34.23 4.41 -26.33
CA ASP A 178 33.16 5.02 -27.11
C ASP A 178 32.13 3.95 -27.51
N GLY A 179 30.85 4.16 -27.11
CA GLY A 179 29.78 3.21 -27.37
C GLY A 179 29.41 3.06 -28.85
N THR A 180 29.96 3.89 -29.75
CA THR A 180 29.71 3.85 -31.20
C THR A 180 30.88 3.20 -31.96
N THR A 181 32.11 3.55 -31.61
CA THR A 181 33.32 3.09 -32.32
C THR A 181 34.05 1.97 -31.59
N GLY A 182 33.83 1.80 -30.29
CA GLY A 182 34.55 0.86 -29.44
C GLY A 182 36.00 1.31 -29.13
N GLU A 183 36.38 2.55 -29.46
CA GLU A 183 37.69 3.10 -29.12
C GLU A 183 37.78 3.48 -27.66
N ASN A 184 38.93 3.23 -27.04
CA ASN A 184 39.20 3.58 -25.64
C ASN A 184 39.60 5.05 -25.52
N TYR A 185 38.90 5.83 -24.70
CA TYR A 185 39.25 7.23 -24.39
C TYR A 185 39.48 7.42 -22.90
N ILE A 186 40.69 7.83 -22.56
CA ILE A 186 41.04 8.37 -21.25
C ILE A 186 41.71 9.70 -21.50
N TYR A 187 41.10 10.80 -21.05
CA TYR A 187 41.69 12.14 -21.13
C TYR A 187 42.19 12.61 -19.78
#